data_3e33e6b3c9fd7c48bbada0f7823ef887
#
_entry.id   3e33e6b3c9fd7c48bbada0f7823ef887
#
_cell.length_a   1.000
_cell.length_b   1.000
_cell.length_c   1.000
_cell.angle_alpha   90.00
_cell.angle_beta   90.00
_cell.angle_gamma   90.00
#
_symmetry.space_group_name_H-M   'P 1'
#
loop_
_entity.id
_entity.type
_entity.pdbx_description
1 polymer ?
#
loop_
_entity_poly.entity_id
_entity_poly.type
_entity_poly.pdbx_seq_one_letter_code
_entity_poly.pdbx_strand_id
1 'polypeptide(L)'
;MESLTRLGPLWQIKPDEANPLPNLAKDWEWSSDRKSLTMNLIEGARWSDGDIFDTEDIDFWWNDNVQDANVASRLPKDALGAGTTLEILGPYSFKFNFDEPKGNAVLAQLAYMGGAPGPSHVMKPLHPAHNSDATYESYANGMPASVLPIVTLGAYVPVVHKVDELMVMKRNPYYWKVDEECNQLPYYNETIYKLTSWDDRTTQALAGTGDFSNMENPGNYVEALKQNKDPNSPVKSVFGTRLIAWDLMMNLSSDFGVSSDYERELRQLFRNVEFRKA
;
A
#
# COMPACT_ATOMS: atom_id res chain seq x y z
N MET A 1 5.70 -1.94 3.61
CA MET A 1 5.68 -2.92 2.50
C MET A 1 6.27 -2.25 1.27
N GLU A 2 7.04 -2.98 0.51
CA GLU A 2 7.56 -2.54 -0.79
C GLU A 2 6.78 -3.23 -1.90
N SER A 3 6.41 -2.49 -2.93
CA SER A 3 5.66 -2.98 -4.09
C SER A 3 6.55 -3.13 -5.32
N LEU A 4 6.08 -3.82 -6.34
CA LEU A 4 6.86 -4.05 -7.59
C LEU A 4 7.22 -2.74 -8.27
N THR A 5 6.27 -1.84 -8.42
CA THR A 5 6.47 -0.48 -8.90
C THR A 5 6.10 0.51 -7.81
N ARG A 6 6.35 1.79 -7.99
CA ARG A 6 5.87 2.84 -7.09
C ARG A 6 5.33 4.03 -7.88
N LEU A 7 4.41 4.74 -7.29
CA LEU A 7 4.04 6.08 -7.76
C LEU A 7 5.01 7.08 -7.16
N GLY A 8 5.31 8.14 -7.88
CA GLY A 8 6.05 9.26 -7.35
C GLY A 8 5.33 9.90 -6.16
N PRO A 9 5.98 10.79 -5.40
CA PRO A 9 5.33 11.48 -4.30
C PRO A 9 4.04 12.14 -4.78
N LEU A 10 2.93 11.85 -4.12
CA LEU A 10 1.59 12.28 -4.54
C LEU A 10 1.47 13.79 -4.73
N TRP A 11 2.27 14.58 -3.98
CA TRP A 11 2.31 16.04 -4.11
C TRP A 11 3.13 16.55 -5.31
N GLN A 12 3.86 15.67 -6.00
CA GLN A 12 4.67 16.00 -7.19
C GLN A 12 4.05 15.45 -8.47
N ILE A 13 2.98 14.66 -8.37
CA ILE A 13 2.35 14.07 -9.54
C ILE A 13 1.53 15.14 -10.25
N LYS A 14 1.97 15.50 -11.44
CA LYS A 14 1.09 16.16 -12.40
C LYS A 14 0.26 15.09 -13.11
N PRO A 15 -0.98 15.39 -13.52
CA PRO A 15 -1.87 14.41 -14.16
C PRO A 15 -1.28 13.72 -15.40
N ASP A 16 -0.39 14.38 -16.10
CA ASP A 16 0.33 13.90 -17.29
C ASP A 16 1.66 13.18 -16.97
N GLU A 17 2.14 13.25 -15.72
CA GLU A 17 3.39 12.65 -15.25
C GLU A 17 3.16 11.46 -14.30
N ALA A 18 1.94 10.99 -14.16
CA ALA A 18 1.57 9.87 -13.26
C ALA A 18 2.05 8.50 -13.80
N ASN A 19 3.29 8.43 -14.27
CA ASN A 19 3.89 7.17 -14.67
C ASN A 19 4.45 6.45 -13.44
N PRO A 20 4.19 5.15 -13.31
CA PRO A 20 4.83 4.32 -12.30
C PRO A 20 6.36 4.35 -12.44
N LEU A 21 7.03 4.37 -11.31
CA LEU A 21 8.48 4.39 -11.21
C LEU A 21 8.99 3.02 -10.79
N PRO A 22 10.25 2.66 -11.12
CA PRO A 22 10.89 1.46 -10.60
C PRO A 22 10.88 1.40 -9.07
N ASN A 23 10.77 0.16 -8.55
CA ASN A 23 10.91 -0.14 -7.12
C ASN A 23 11.53 -1.54 -6.97
N LEU A 24 10.80 -2.57 -6.51
CA LEU A 24 11.33 -3.96 -6.50
C LEU A 24 11.57 -4.49 -7.92
N ALA A 25 10.75 -4.08 -8.89
CA ALA A 25 11.09 -4.21 -10.29
C ALA A 25 11.95 -3.01 -10.70
N LYS A 26 13.20 -3.25 -11.09
CA LYS A 26 14.14 -2.22 -11.53
C LYS A 26 13.80 -1.64 -12.90
N ASP A 27 13.20 -2.47 -13.76
CA ASP A 27 12.74 -2.12 -15.10
C ASP A 27 11.67 -3.09 -15.58
N TRP A 28 11.03 -2.75 -16.71
CA TRP A 28 10.07 -3.60 -17.40
C TRP A 28 9.97 -3.28 -18.88
N GLU A 29 9.51 -4.26 -19.64
CA GLU A 29 9.30 -4.15 -21.07
C GLU A 29 7.94 -4.73 -21.47
N TRP A 30 7.21 -3.99 -22.30
CA TRP A 30 5.99 -4.44 -22.92
C TRP A 30 6.27 -5.10 -24.28
N SER A 31 5.58 -6.20 -24.57
CA SER A 31 5.52 -6.71 -25.94
C SER A 31 4.89 -5.69 -26.89
N SER A 32 5.19 -5.78 -28.17
CA SER A 32 4.68 -4.86 -29.21
C SER A 32 3.14 -4.86 -29.30
N ASP A 33 2.51 -6.00 -29.03
CA ASP A 33 1.07 -6.17 -29.01
C ASP A 33 0.44 -5.85 -27.64
N ARG A 34 1.26 -5.48 -26.65
CA ARG A 34 0.82 -5.16 -25.29
C ARG A 34 0.13 -6.33 -24.57
N LYS A 35 0.34 -7.55 -25.00
CA LYS A 35 -0.20 -8.77 -24.37
C LYS A 35 0.76 -9.42 -23.39
N SER A 36 1.96 -8.93 -23.26
CA SER A 36 2.85 -9.35 -22.17
C SER A 36 3.66 -8.19 -21.59
N LEU A 37 4.00 -8.34 -20.31
CA LEU A 37 4.82 -7.41 -19.54
C LEU A 37 5.92 -8.21 -18.86
N THR A 38 7.15 -8.08 -19.34
CA THR A 38 8.34 -8.64 -18.69
C THR A 38 8.83 -7.65 -17.64
N MET A 39 9.12 -8.14 -16.44
CA MET A 39 9.63 -7.33 -15.33
C MET A 39 10.92 -7.95 -14.80
N ASN A 40 11.91 -7.11 -14.53
CA ASN A 40 13.19 -7.51 -13.96
C ASN A 40 13.31 -6.96 -12.53
N LEU A 41 13.57 -7.85 -11.58
CA LEU A 41 13.75 -7.50 -10.16
C LEU A 41 15.13 -6.90 -9.90
N ILE A 42 15.22 -6.12 -8.84
CA ILE A 42 16.53 -5.72 -8.28
C ILE A 42 17.24 -6.97 -7.74
N GLU A 43 18.50 -7.12 -8.08
CA GLU A 43 19.33 -8.22 -7.62
C GLU A 43 19.97 -7.90 -6.27
N GLY A 44 20.03 -8.89 -5.39
CA GLY A 44 20.66 -8.76 -4.08
C GLY A 44 19.81 -8.10 -2.99
N ALA A 45 18.56 -7.75 -3.27
CA ALA A 45 17.61 -7.35 -2.24
C ALA A 45 17.37 -8.51 -1.27
N ARG A 46 17.25 -8.18 0.02
CA ARG A 46 17.03 -9.17 1.08
C ARG A 46 15.87 -8.79 1.96
N TRP A 47 15.16 -9.80 2.42
CA TRP A 47 14.23 -9.69 3.52
C TRP A 47 14.93 -9.26 4.81
N SER A 48 14.19 -8.79 5.79
CA SER A 48 14.75 -8.27 7.04
C SER A 48 15.41 -9.34 7.93
N ASP A 49 15.22 -10.60 7.65
CA ASP A 49 15.91 -11.75 8.27
C ASP A 49 17.14 -12.20 7.48
N GLY A 50 17.41 -11.57 6.34
CA GLY A 50 18.58 -11.82 5.51
C GLY A 50 18.36 -12.77 4.33
N ASP A 51 17.17 -13.37 4.19
CA ASP A 51 16.86 -14.21 3.04
C ASP A 51 16.77 -13.40 1.75
N ILE A 52 17.05 -14.03 0.61
CA ILE A 52 17.10 -13.36 -0.69
C ILE A 52 15.67 -13.12 -1.19
N PHE A 53 15.42 -11.92 -1.71
CA PHE A 53 14.21 -11.63 -2.47
C PHE A 53 14.42 -11.96 -3.93
N ASP A 54 13.61 -12.87 -4.47
CA ASP A 54 13.68 -13.30 -5.86
C ASP A 54 12.31 -13.68 -6.44
N THR A 55 12.30 -14.38 -7.57
CA THR A 55 11.08 -14.79 -8.26
C THR A 55 10.31 -15.92 -7.56
N GLU A 56 10.86 -16.60 -6.56
CA GLU A 56 10.09 -17.54 -5.74
C GLU A 56 9.04 -16.78 -4.90
N ASP A 57 9.39 -15.58 -4.41
CA ASP A 57 8.45 -14.72 -3.71
C ASP A 57 7.34 -14.20 -4.63
N ILE A 58 7.67 -13.91 -5.90
CA ILE A 58 6.71 -13.46 -6.91
C ILE A 58 5.76 -14.59 -7.28
N ASP A 59 6.28 -15.80 -7.48
CA ASP A 59 5.51 -16.99 -7.80
C ASP A 59 4.50 -17.32 -6.70
N PHE A 60 4.98 -17.36 -5.46
CA PHE A 60 4.14 -17.57 -4.27
C PHE A 60 3.07 -16.48 -4.13
N TRP A 61 3.46 -15.21 -4.25
CA TRP A 61 2.51 -14.10 -4.15
C TRP A 61 1.42 -14.20 -5.22
N TRP A 62 1.81 -14.51 -6.47
CA TRP A 62 0.83 -14.56 -7.55
C TRP A 62 -0.06 -15.80 -7.48
N ASN A 63 0.55 -16.98 -7.44
CA ASN A 63 -0.20 -18.23 -7.56
C ASN A 63 -0.91 -18.63 -6.27
N ASP A 64 -0.27 -18.47 -5.12
CA ASP A 64 -0.82 -18.92 -3.85
C ASP A 64 -1.66 -17.85 -3.12
N ASN A 65 -1.41 -16.54 -3.38
CA ASN A 65 -2.18 -15.50 -2.72
C ASN A 65 -3.15 -14.77 -3.66
N VAL A 66 -2.72 -14.37 -4.87
CA VAL A 66 -3.60 -13.60 -5.78
C VAL A 66 -4.59 -14.51 -6.48
N GLN A 67 -4.15 -15.69 -6.94
CA GLN A 67 -4.99 -16.62 -7.72
C GLN A 67 -5.78 -17.58 -6.85
N ASP A 68 -5.41 -17.82 -5.60
CA ASP A 68 -6.19 -18.66 -4.70
C ASP A 68 -7.46 -17.95 -4.25
N ALA A 69 -8.61 -18.52 -4.62
CA ALA A 69 -9.93 -17.96 -4.29
C ALA A 69 -10.27 -17.97 -2.78
N ASN A 70 -9.54 -18.77 -1.99
CA ASN A 70 -9.75 -18.87 -0.54
C ASN A 70 -8.89 -17.83 0.22
N VAL A 71 -7.97 -17.17 -0.46
CA VAL A 71 -7.12 -16.13 0.11
C VAL A 71 -7.70 -14.75 -0.19
N ALA A 72 -7.97 -13.95 0.85
CA ALA A 72 -8.42 -12.57 0.67
C ALA A 72 -7.25 -11.67 0.25
N SER A 73 -6.75 -11.81 -0.96
CA SER A 73 -5.64 -11.03 -1.48
C SER A 73 -5.97 -9.54 -1.59
N ARG A 74 -4.99 -8.68 -1.32
CA ARG A 74 -5.12 -7.22 -1.50
C ARG A 74 -5.17 -6.82 -2.98
N LEU A 75 -4.57 -7.61 -3.87
CA LEU A 75 -4.76 -7.49 -5.31
C LEU A 75 -5.87 -8.48 -5.68
N PRO A 76 -7.05 -8.00 -6.11
CA PRO A 76 -8.10 -8.90 -6.58
C PRO A 76 -7.59 -9.78 -7.74
N LYS A 77 -8.06 -11.02 -7.81
CA LYS A 77 -7.64 -12.02 -8.80
C LYS A 77 -7.61 -11.48 -10.23
N ASP A 78 -8.62 -10.72 -10.62
CA ASP A 78 -8.77 -10.20 -11.97
C ASP A 78 -8.33 -8.72 -12.11
N ALA A 79 -7.61 -8.18 -11.12
CA ALA A 79 -7.19 -6.77 -11.13
C ALA A 79 -6.29 -6.43 -12.32
N LEU A 80 -5.45 -7.36 -12.77
CA LEU A 80 -4.62 -7.20 -13.96
C LEU A 80 -5.33 -7.65 -15.24
N GLY A 81 -6.56 -8.17 -15.11
CA GLY A 81 -7.39 -8.72 -16.19
C GLY A 81 -7.62 -10.22 -16.00
N ALA A 82 -8.83 -10.68 -16.34
CA ALA A 82 -9.15 -12.11 -16.33
C ALA A 82 -8.19 -12.84 -17.28
N GLY A 83 -7.82 -14.09 -16.93
CA GLY A 83 -6.90 -14.89 -17.72
C GLY A 83 -5.43 -14.50 -17.64
N THR A 84 -5.05 -13.49 -16.82
CA THR A 84 -3.64 -13.14 -16.63
C THR A 84 -2.88 -14.30 -16.00
N THR A 85 -1.74 -14.67 -16.60
CA THR A 85 -0.84 -15.72 -16.10
C THR A 85 0.55 -15.16 -15.80
N LEU A 86 1.27 -15.82 -14.89
CA LEU A 86 2.66 -15.53 -14.57
C LEU A 86 3.57 -16.59 -15.18
N GLU A 87 4.69 -16.16 -15.75
CA GLU A 87 5.77 -17.01 -16.27
C GLU A 87 7.08 -16.58 -15.64
N ILE A 88 7.77 -17.49 -14.95
CA ILE A 88 9.10 -17.24 -14.37
C ILE A 88 10.15 -17.47 -15.46
N LEU A 89 10.98 -16.46 -15.74
CA LEU A 89 12.02 -16.49 -16.75
C LEU A 89 13.41 -16.76 -16.15
N GLY A 90 13.58 -16.50 -14.87
CA GLY A 90 14.83 -16.70 -14.15
C GLY A 90 14.73 -16.19 -12.72
N PRO A 91 15.80 -16.23 -11.92
CA PRO A 91 15.75 -15.85 -10.49
C PRO A 91 15.30 -14.40 -10.24
N TYR A 92 15.51 -13.52 -11.21
CA TYR A 92 15.19 -12.09 -11.10
C TYR A 92 14.37 -11.55 -12.27
N SER A 93 13.75 -12.43 -13.07
CA SER A 93 12.94 -12.02 -14.22
C SER A 93 11.70 -12.87 -14.34
N PHE A 94 10.57 -12.23 -14.58
CA PHE A 94 9.28 -12.87 -14.78
C PHE A 94 8.44 -12.09 -15.79
N LYS A 95 7.37 -12.71 -16.27
CA LYS A 95 6.50 -12.14 -17.27
C LYS A 95 5.02 -12.38 -16.92
N PHE A 96 4.22 -11.33 -17.00
CA PHE A 96 2.77 -11.46 -17.05
C PHE A 96 2.34 -11.61 -18.52
N ASN A 97 1.47 -12.59 -18.78
CA ASN A 97 0.81 -12.77 -20.06
C ASN A 97 -0.68 -12.44 -19.90
N PHE A 98 -1.24 -11.70 -20.86
CA PHE A 98 -2.61 -11.19 -20.84
C PHE A 98 -3.38 -11.69 -22.06
N ASP A 99 -4.67 -11.99 -21.89
CA ASP A 99 -5.54 -12.38 -23.01
C ASP A 99 -5.75 -11.21 -23.99
N GLU A 100 -5.75 -9.98 -23.46
CA GLU A 100 -5.99 -8.75 -24.23
C GLU A 100 -4.88 -7.72 -24.02
N PRO A 101 -4.66 -6.80 -24.98
CA PRO A 101 -3.70 -5.71 -24.80
C PRO A 101 -3.98 -4.86 -23.58
N LYS A 102 -2.95 -4.54 -22.78
CA LYS A 102 -3.06 -3.76 -21.54
C LYS A 102 -2.35 -2.40 -21.64
N GLY A 103 -2.86 -1.45 -20.87
CA GLY A 103 -2.26 -0.13 -20.69
C GLY A 103 -1.39 -0.03 -19.43
N ASN A 104 -0.80 1.13 -19.22
CA ASN A 104 0.05 1.41 -18.03
C ASN A 104 -0.73 1.38 -16.69
N ALA A 105 -2.05 1.28 -16.70
CA ALA A 105 -2.85 1.08 -15.50
C ALA A 105 -2.43 -0.19 -14.72
N VAL A 106 -1.96 -1.23 -15.39
CA VAL A 106 -1.39 -2.44 -14.75
C VAL A 106 -0.21 -2.07 -13.84
N LEU A 107 0.71 -1.25 -14.32
CA LEU A 107 1.86 -0.80 -13.52
C LEU A 107 1.40 0.03 -12.30
N ALA A 108 0.36 0.85 -12.45
CA ALA A 108 -0.18 1.61 -11.33
C ALA A 108 -0.83 0.70 -10.26
N GLN A 109 -1.46 -0.39 -10.66
CA GLN A 109 -1.98 -1.39 -9.71
C GLN A 109 -0.85 -2.12 -8.97
N LEU A 110 0.25 -2.44 -9.67
CA LEU A 110 1.45 -3.04 -9.08
C LEU A 110 2.24 -2.06 -8.18
N ALA A 111 1.93 -0.77 -8.24
CA ALA A 111 2.52 0.27 -7.38
C ALA A 111 1.82 0.40 -6.02
N TYR A 112 0.66 -0.22 -5.84
CA TYR A 112 -0.11 -0.15 -4.61
C TYR A 112 0.15 -1.37 -3.71
N MET A 113 -0.42 -1.37 -2.52
CA MET A 113 -0.22 -2.44 -1.53
C MET A 113 -0.57 -3.85 -2.05
N GLY A 114 -1.42 -3.94 -3.07
CA GLY A 114 -1.74 -5.20 -3.75
C GLY A 114 -0.57 -5.81 -4.52
N GLY A 115 0.33 -4.98 -5.05
CA GLY A 115 1.53 -5.40 -5.78
C GLY A 115 2.76 -5.63 -4.88
N ALA A 116 2.57 -5.86 -3.59
CA ALA A 116 3.65 -6.10 -2.63
C ALA A 116 3.74 -7.62 -2.32
N PRO A 117 4.75 -8.33 -2.82
CA PRO A 117 4.97 -9.74 -2.49
C PRO A 117 5.27 -9.93 -1.00
N GLY A 118 4.95 -11.11 -0.47
CA GLY A 118 5.32 -11.53 0.88
C GLY A 118 6.48 -12.51 0.86
N PRO A 119 7.17 -12.73 2.02
CA PRO A 119 8.31 -13.65 2.13
C PRO A 119 7.85 -15.11 1.97
N SER A 120 8.14 -15.72 0.84
CA SER A 120 7.73 -17.07 0.49
C SER A 120 8.25 -18.10 1.49
N HIS A 121 9.51 -17.96 1.90
CA HIS A 121 10.19 -18.87 2.87
C HIS A 121 9.50 -18.89 4.25
N VAL A 122 8.85 -17.79 4.65
CA VAL A 122 8.08 -17.71 5.91
C VAL A 122 6.62 -18.12 5.71
N MET A 123 6.02 -17.74 4.59
CA MET A 123 4.59 -17.86 4.39
C MET A 123 4.14 -19.17 3.75
N LYS A 124 4.95 -19.78 2.89
CA LYS A 124 4.63 -21.10 2.30
C LYS A 124 4.33 -22.17 3.38
N PRO A 125 5.14 -22.30 4.45
CA PRO A 125 4.85 -23.27 5.52
C PRO A 125 3.54 -23.02 6.27
N LEU A 126 2.98 -21.83 6.17
CA LEU A 126 1.71 -21.47 6.80
C LEU A 126 0.51 -21.63 5.85
N HIS A 127 0.75 -21.79 4.53
CA HIS A 127 -0.28 -21.85 3.52
C HIS A 127 -0.81 -23.28 3.33
N PRO A 128 -2.16 -23.50 3.28
CA PRO A 128 -2.75 -24.83 3.15
C PRO A 128 -2.33 -25.61 1.90
N ALA A 129 -1.97 -24.94 0.81
CA ALA A 129 -1.46 -25.61 -0.39
C ALA A 129 -0.10 -26.28 -0.18
N HIS A 130 0.68 -25.84 0.82
CA HIS A 130 2.04 -26.33 1.11
C HIS A 130 2.16 -27.04 2.46
N ASN A 131 1.13 -26.96 3.31
CA ASN A 131 1.08 -27.58 4.63
C ASN A 131 -0.31 -28.13 4.94
N SER A 132 -0.43 -29.44 5.01
CA SER A 132 -1.70 -30.14 5.27
C SER A 132 -2.30 -29.83 6.65
N ASP A 133 -1.51 -29.37 7.60
CA ASP A 133 -1.96 -29.02 8.96
C ASP A 133 -2.44 -27.57 9.05
N ALA A 134 -2.19 -26.76 8.02
CA ALA A 134 -2.65 -25.37 7.94
C ALA A 134 -4.09 -25.29 7.43
N THR A 135 -4.78 -24.23 7.84
CA THR A 135 -6.12 -23.88 7.32
C THR A 135 -6.12 -22.46 6.80
N TYR A 136 -7.02 -22.14 5.87
CA TYR A 136 -7.17 -20.75 5.38
C TYR A 136 -7.56 -19.77 6.49
N GLU A 137 -8.27 -20.22 7.50
CA GLU A 137 -8.57 -19.43 8.68
C GLU A 137 -7.30 -19.07 9.47
N SER A 138 -6.38 -20.04 9.64
CA SER A 138 -5.10 -19.81 10.33
C SER A 138 -4.10 -19.02 9.49
N TYR A 139 -4.16 -19.14 8.17
CA TYR A 139 -3.26 -18.44 7.26
C TYR A 139 -3.49 -16.93 7.24
N ALA A 140 -4.72 -16.47 7.30
CA ALA A 140 -5.18 -15.08 7.45
C ALA A 140 -4.36 -14.01 6.69
N ASN A 141 -3.85 -14.28 5.50
CA ASN A 141 -3.19 -13.33 4.61
C ASN A 141 -1.91 -12.65 5.10
N GLY A 142 -1.20 -13.23 6.01
CA GLY A 142 0.04 -12.62 6.46
C GLY A 142 0.59 -13.29 7.68
N MET A 143 1.76 -12.86 8.07
CA MET A 143 2.33 -13.30 9.33
C MET A 143 1.42 -12.84 10.47
N PRO A 144 0.98 -13.76 11.35
CA PRO A 144 0.19 -13.38 12.51
C PRO A 144 0.89 -12.26 13.27
N ALA A 145 0.11 -11.26 13.71
CA ALA A 145 0.66 -10.14 14.50
C ALA A 145 1.35 -10.58 15.81
N SER A 146 1.16 -11.84 16.21
CA SER A 146 1.85 -12.48 17.33
C SER A 146 3.29 -12.91 17.00
N VAL A 147 3.65 -13.03 15.72
CA VAL A 147 5.00 -13.40 15.27
C VAL A 147 5.81 -12.15 15.04
N LEU A 148 6.66 -11.82 16.00
CA LEU A 148 7.57 -10.67 15.91
C LEU A 148 9.02 -11.18 16.00
N PRO A 149 9.94 -10.59 15.25
CA PRO A 149 9.78 -9.48 14.29
C PRO A 149 9.08 -9.94 13.02
N ILE A 150 8.27 -9.05 12.42
CA ILE A 150 7.64 -9.32 11.12
C ILE A 150 8.68 -9.19 10.01
N VAL A 151 8.90 -10.25 9.24
CA VAL A 151 9.81 -10.25 8.09
C VAL A 151 9.27 -9.34 6.97
N THR A 152 10.08 -8.42 6.48
CA THR A 152 9.67 -7.40 5.52
C THR A 152 10.84 -6.94 4.64
N LEU A 153 10.51 -6.45 3.43
CA LEU A 153 11.44 -5.70 2.56
C LEU A 153 11.45 -4.19 2.88
N GLY A 154 10.62 -3.74 3.82
CA GLY A 154 10.48 -2.33 4.16
C GLY A 154 11.66 -1.77 4.96
N ALA A 155 11.70 -0.44 5.06
CA ALA A 155 12.75 0.29 5.77
C ALA A 155 12.82 -0.04 7.27
N TYR A 156 11.68 -0.43 7.87
CA TYR A 156 11.55 -0.72 9.28
C TYR A 156 10.87 -2.06 9.52
N VAL A 157 11.33 -2.74 10.56
CA VAL A 157 10.85 -4.05 11.01
C VAL A 157 10.02 -3.87 12.26
N PRO A 158 8.73 -4.25 12.29
CA PRO A 158 7.94 -4.28 13.51
C PRO A 158 8.53 -5.27 14.52
N VAL A 159 8.87 -4.78 15.72
CA VAL A 159 9.50 -5.59 16.79
C VAL A 159 8.68 -5.62 18.08
N VAL A 160 7.78 -4.66 18.26
CA VAL A 160 6.81 -4.65 19.37
C VAL A 160 5.46 -4.23 18.80
N HIS A 161 4.44 -4.97 19.17
CA HIS A 161 3.06 -4.61 18.89
C HIS A 161 2.24 -4.81 20.17
N LYS A 162 1.78 -3.73 20.74
CA LYS A 162 0.80 -3.72 21.83
C LYS A 162 -0.52 -3.24 21.25
N VAL A 163 -1.48 -4.14 21.23
CA VAL A 163 -2.82 -3.88 20.66
C VAL A 163 -3.41 -2.64 21.31
N ASP A 164 -3.98 -1.76 20.51
CA ASP A 164 -4.63 -0.48 20.90
C ASP A 164 -3.72 0.51 21.66
N GLU A 165 -2.41 0.26 21.74
CA GLU A 165 -1.49 1.13 22.46
C GLU A 165 -0.38 1.68 21.56
N LEU A 166 0.53 0.79 21.10
CA LEU A 166 1.69 1.23 20.32
C LEU A 166 2.29 0.11 19.44
N MET A 167 3.03 0.56 18.43
CA MET A 167 3.91 -0.28 17.64
C MET A 167 5.32 0.33 17.62
N VAL A 168 6.33 -0.49 17.93
CA VAL A 168 7.74 -0.12 17.80
C VAL A 168 8.33 -0.82 16.59
N MET A 169 9.00 -0.06 15.76
CA MET A 169 9.66 -0.56 14.57
C MET A 169 11.14 -0.17 14.60
N LYS A 170 12.02 -1.11 14.28
CA LYS A 170 13.46 -0.88 14.18
C LYS A 170 13.93 -0.85 12.74
N ARG A 171 15.01 -0.13 12.49
CA ARG A 171 15.65 -0.06 11.19
C ARG A 171 15.97 -1.48 10.67
N ASN A 172 15.58 -1.73 9.41
CA ASN A 172 15.93 -2.95 8.70
C ASN A 172 17.40 -2.87 8.24
N PRO A 173 18.29 -3.76 8.73
CA PRO A 173 19.69 -3.73 8.35
C PRO A 173 19.92 -4.14 6.89
N TYR A 174 18.96 -4.81 6.26
CA TYR A 174 19.03 -5.27 4.87
C TYR A 174 18.23 -4.37 3.92
N TYR A 175 17.78 -3.17 4.37
CA TYR A 175 17.03 -2.30 3.49
C TYR A 175 17.89 -1.85 2.30
N TRP A 176 17.39 -2.08 1.11
CA TRP A 176 18.15 -1.98 -0.13
C TRP A 176 18.26 -0.55 -0.70
N LYS A 177 17.44 0.38 -0.23
CA LYS A 177 17.48 1.76 -0.72
C LYS A 177 18.61 2.55 -0.06
N VAL A 178 19.27 3.36 -0.89
CA VAL A 178 20.32 4.30 -0.49
C VAL A 178 19.94 5.71 -0.91
N ASP A 179 20.57 6.71 -0.29
CA ASP A 179 20.50 8.09 -0.74
C ASP A 179 21.49 8.39 -1.88
N GLU A 180 21.56 9.64 -2.34
CA GLU A 180 22.46 10.07 -3.42
C GLU A 180 23.95 9.94 -3.07
N GLU A 181 24.29 9.87 -1.77
CA GLU A 181 25.64 9.67 -1.25
C GLU A 181 25.95 8.19 -0.96
N CYS A 182 25.07 7.27 -1.35
CA CYS A 182 25.14 5.83 -1.10
C CYS A 182 25.04 5.45 0.39
N ASN A 183 24.51 6.29 1.25
CA ASN A 183 24.18 5.91 2.63
C ASN A 183 22.91 5.10 2.66
N GLN A 184 22.94 3.97 3.38
CA GLN A 184 21.75 3.12 3.51
C GLN A 184 20.64 3.81 4.30
N LEU A 185 19.44 3.84 3.72
CA LEU A 185 18.22 4.29 4.39
C LEU A 185 17.66 3.17 5.30
N PRO A 186 16.79 3.50 6.26
CA PRO A 186 16.42 4.84 6.72
C PRO A 186 17.46 5.44 7.69
N TYR A 187 17.42 6.75 7.90
CA TYR A 187 18.37 7.42 8.81
C TYR A 187 18.08 7.19 10.29
N TYR A 188 16.81 7.03 10.66
CA TYR A 188 16.42 6.78 12.06
C TYR A 188 16.51 5.30 12.40
N ASN A 189 17.00 5.00 13.60
CA ASN A 189 17.15 3.63 14.05
C ASN A 189 15.83 3.00 14.52
N GLU A 190 14.91 3.84 14.97
CA GLU A 190 13.65 3.39 15.57
C GLU A 190 12.53 4.37 15.26
N THR A 191 11.33 3.86 15.07
CA THR A 191 10.10 4.63 14.99
C THR A 191 9.06 4.04 15.95
N ILE A 192 8.37 4.91 16.69
CA ILE A 192 7.33 4.52 17.63
C ILE A 192 6.02 5.12 17.16
N TYR A 193 5.07 4.26 16.83
CA TYR A 193 3.71 4.66 16.49
C TYR A 193 2.83 4.47 17.71
N LYS A 194 2.24 5.54 18.22
CA LYS A 194 1.24 5.49 19.29
C LYS A 194 -0.15 5.57 18.69
N LEU A 195 -1.03 4.65 19.09
CA LEU A 195 -2.43 4.70 18.71
C LEU A 195 -3.17 5.61 19.67
N THR A 196 -3.95 6.54 19.15
CA THR A 196 -4.77 7.47 19.93
C THR A 196 -5.96 7.94 19.09
N SER A 197 -6.93 8.60 19.72
CA SER A 197 -8.06 9.19 19.01
C SER A 197 -7.61 10.28 18.03
N TRP A 198 -8.43 10.59 17.05
CA TRP A 198 -8.16 11.66 16.08
C TRP A 198 -7.97 13.04 16.74
N ASP A 199 -8.80 13.34 17.73
CA ASP A 199 -8.75 14.62 18.45
C ASP A 199 -7.52 14.72 19.36
N ASP A 200 -7.20 13.65 20.09
CA ASP A 200 -6.00 13.60 20.91
C ASP A 200 -4.73 13.71 20.05
N ARG A 201 -4.67 13.00 18.94
CA ARG A 201 -3.54 13.07 18.01
C ARG A 201 -3.31 14.48 17.50
N THR A 202 -4.38 15.18 17.11
CA THR A 202 -4.28 16.56 16.64
C THR A 202 -3.82 17.49 17.76
N THR A 203 -4.37 17.32 18.96
CA THR A 203 -3.99 18.09 20.14
C THR A 203 -2.52 17.87 20.51
N GLN A 204 -2.07 16.62 20.52
CA GLN A 204 -0.67 16.26 20.76
C GLN A 204 0.27 16.84 19.70
N ALA A 205 -0.14 16.78 18.42
CA ALA A 205 0.63 17.36 17.31
C ALA A 205 0.80 18.87 17.49
N LEU A 206 -0.26 19.60 17.85
CA LEU A 206 -0.22 21.03 18.09
C LEU A 206 0.59 21.39 19.34
N ALA A 207 0.63 20.51 20.33
CA ALA A 207 1.45 20.66 21.53
C ALA A 207 2.93 20.30 21.32
N GLY A 208 3.30 19.75 20.14
CA GLY A 208 4.68 19.37 19.84
C GLY A 208 5.16 18.13 20.63
N THR A 209 4.25 17.23 21.01
CA THR A 209 4.60 16.04 21.80
C THR A 209 5.03 14.83 20.98
N GLY A 210 5.10 14.96 19.66
CA GLY A 210 5.59 13.94 18.73
C GLY A 210 6.40 14.56 17.62
N ASP A 211 7.26 13.78 17.00
CA ASP A 211 8.11 14.27 15.89
C ASP A 211 7.33 14.41 14.59
N PHE A 212 6.30 13.59 14.40
CA PHE A 212 5.46 13.61 13.21
C PHE A 212 4.03 13.17 13.53
N SER A 213 3.05 13.86 12.96
CA SER A 213 1.64 13.48 13.07
C SER A 213 0.83 13.97 11.88
N ASN A 214 -0.20 13.22 11.52
CA ASN A 214 -1.23 13.68 10.58
C ASN A 214 -2.27 14.50 11.31
N MET A 215 -2.69 15.60 10.70
CA MET A 215 -3.78 16.42 11.18
C MET A 215 -4.96 16.31 10.21
N GLU A 216 -6.02 15.67 10.64
CA GLU A 216 -7.17 15.40 9.76
C GLU A 216 -8.44 16.14 10.15
N ASN A 217 -8.50 16.71 11.37
CA ASN A 217 -9.63 17.52 11.80
C ASN A 217 -9.51 18.95 11.24
N PRO A 218 -10.37 19.38 10.30
CA PRO A 218 -10.32 20.72 9.73
C PRO A 218 -10.49 21.84 10.76
N GLY A 219 -11.19 21.59 11.86
CA GLY A 219 -11.39 22.57 12.94
C GLY A 219 -10.09 23.07 13.55
N ASN A 220 -9.03 22.26 13.48
CA ASN A 220 -7.73 22.59 14.06
C ASN A 220 -6.77 23.27 13.06
N TYR A 221 -7.15 23.42 11.79
CA TYR A 221 -6.29 24.04 10.77
C TYR A 221 -5.98 25.51 11.07
N VAL A 222 -6.92 26.22 11.68
CA VAL A 222 -6.71 27.63 12.05
C VAL A 222 -5.55 27.77 13.05
N GLU A 223 -5.49 26.88 14.05
CA GLU A 223 -4.41 26.90 15.04
C GLU A 223 -3.07 26.49 14.41
N ALA A 224 -3.05 25.47 13.57
CA ALA A 224 -1.87 25.08 12.81
C ALA A 224 -1.32 26.20 11.92
N LEU A 225 -2.21 26.97 11.28
CA LEU A 225 -1.84 28.13 10.47
C LEU A 225 -1.28 29.27 11.32
N LYS A 226 -1.79 29.48 12.56
CA LYS A 226 -1.23 30.46 13.49
C LYS A 226 0.18 30.06 13.92
N GLN A 227 0.37 28.79 14.29
CA GLN A 227 1.69 28.26 14.67
C GLN A 227 2.72 28.38 13.52
N ASN A 228 2.29 28.16 12.26
CA ASN A 228 3.17 28.32 11.10
C ASN A 228 3.63 29.79 10.93
N LYS A 229 2.87 30.76 11.39
CA LYS A 229 3.23 32.20 11.33
C LYS A 229 4.17 32.63 12.46
N ASP A 230 4.21 31.86 13.55
CA ASP A 230 5.12 32.11 14.65
C ASP A 230 6.51 31.52 14.34
N PRO A 231 7.56 32.38 14.19
CA PRO A 231 8.90 31.90 13.89
C PRO A 231 9.49 31.06 15.04
N ASN A 232 8.99 31.22 16.24
CA ASN A 232 9.46 30.51 17.45
C ASN A 232 8.70 29.22 17.72
N SER A 233 7.63 28.94 16.96
CA SER A 233 6.90 27.69 17.15
C SER A 233 7.77 26.49 16.76
N PRO A 234 7.92 25.48 17.64
CA PRO A 234 8.60 24.23 17.31
C PRO A 234 7.79 23.37 16.33
N VAL A 235 6.51 23.65 16.17
CA VAL A 235 5.60 22.89 15.32
C VAL A 235 5.46 23.57 13.96
N LYS A 236 5.65 22.81 12.90
CA LYS A 236 5.41 23.24 11.51
C LYS A 236 4.42 22.30 10.84
N SER A 237 3.35 22.89 10.32
CA SER A 237 2.31 22.15 9.60
C SER A 237 2.45 22.37 8.10
N VAL A 238 2.45 21.29 7.33
CA VAL A 238 2.48 21.31 5.86
C VAL A 238 1.10 20.94 5.36
N PHE A 239 0.53 21.79 4.51
CA PHE A 239 -0.76 21.57 3.88
C PHE A 239 -0.53 21.16 2.43
N GLY A 240 -1.05 19.99 2.07
CA GLY A 240 -0.99 19.46 0.72
C GLY A 240 -2.37 19.39 0.06
N THR A 241 -2.40 19.15 -1.24
CA THR A 241 -3.63 18.86 -1.96
C THR A 241 -4.14 17.49 -1.55
N ARG A 242 -5.41 17.40 -1.18
CA ARG A 242 -6.05 16.11 -0.88
C ARG A 242 -6.38 15.39 -2.19
N LEU A 243 -5.89 14.17 -2.33
CA LEU A 243 -6.15 13.32 -3.51
C LEU A 243 -7.36 12.39 -3.30
N ILE A 244 -7.83 12.26 -2.07
CA ILE A 244 -8.98 11.42 -1.73
C ILE A 244 -10.20 12.30 -1.58
N ALA A 245 -11.20 12.08 -2.43
CA ALA A 245 -12.53 12.65 -2.25
C ALA A 245 -13.31 11.82 -1.21
N TRP A 246 -14.13 12.50 -0.42
CA TRP A 246 -15.14 11.83 0.39
C TRP A 246 -16.41 11.81 -0.44
N ASP A 247 -16.82 10.63 -0.85
CA ASP A 247 -18.00 10.43 -1.67
C ASP A 247 -19.13 9.85 -0.83
N LEU A 248 -20.31 10.38 -1.00
CA LEU A 248 -21.54 9.74 -0.54
C LEU A 248 -21.96 8.73 -1.61
N MET A 249 -21.70 7.44 -1.34
CA MET A 249 -22.18 6.37 -2.20
C MET A 249 -23.62 6.01 -1.82
N MET A 250 -24.52 6.11 -2.78
CA MET A 250 -25.89 5.62 -2.64
C MET A 250 -25.97 4.21 -3.18
N ASN A 251 -26.51 3.30 -2.39
CA ASN A 251 -26.82 1.95 -2.87
C ASN A 251 -28.00 2.05 -3.87
N LEU A 252 -27.76 1.62 -5.08
CA LEU A 252 -28.69 1.72 -6.21
C LEU A 252 -29.27 0.37 -6.60
N SER A 253 -29.01 -0.68 -5.82
CA SER A 253 -29.62 -1.99 -6.08
C SER A 253 -31.08 -1.97 -5.67
N SER A 254 -31.95 -2.52 -6.51
CA SER A 254 -33.39 -2.55 -6.37
C SER A 254 -33.92 -3.38 -5.19
N ASP A 255 -33.04 -4.04 -4.43
CA ASP A 255 -33.41 -5.00 -3.40
C ASP A 255 -33.89 -4.36 -2.08
N PHE A 256 -33.84 -3.03 -1.97
CA PHE A 256 -34.32 -2.30 -0.79
C PHE A 256 -35.78 -1.89 -0.82
N GLY A 257 -36.56 -2.36 -1.80
CA GLY A 257 -37.99 -2.04 -1.92
C GLY A 257 -38.29 -0.57 -2.21
N VAL A 258 -37.30 0.20 -2.63
CA VAL A 258 -37.42 1.62 -3.00
C VAL A 258 -37.62 1.70 -4.51
N SER A 259 -38.57 2.52 -4.97
CA SER A 259 -38.82 2.68 -6.40
C SER A 259 -37.64 3.35 -7.11
N SER A 260 -37.40 2.99 -8.37
CA SER A 260 -36.37 3.63 -9.23
C SER A 260 -36.58 5.15 -9.37
N ASP A 261 -37.79 5.63 -9.20
CA ASP A 261 -38.12 7.07 -9.23
C ASP A 261 -37.62 7.78 -7.97
N TYR A 262 -37.82 7.18 -6.79
CA TYR A 262 -37.29 7.72 -5.53
C TYR A 262 -35.74 7.81 -5.54
N GLU A 263 -35.06 6.79 -6.03
CA GLU A 263 -33.62 6.80 -6.17
C GLU A 263 -33.15 7.91 -7.12
N ARG A 264 -33.88 8.12 -8.20
CA ARG A 264 -33.58 9.20 -9.17
C ARG A 264 -33.77 10.56 -8.54
N GLU A 265 -34.85 10.78 -7.79
CA GLU A 265 -35.12 12.02 -7.06
C GLU A 265 -34.06 12.28 -5.98
N LEU A 266 -33.66 11.26 -5.23
CA LEU A 266 -32.62 11.36 -4.23
C LEU A 266 -31.27 11.78 -4.85
N ARG A 267 -30.90 11.21 -5.99
CA ARG A 267 -29.70 11.62 -6.73
C ARG A 267 -29.77 13.07 -7.18
N GLN A 268 -30.93 13.51 -7.65
CA GLN A 268 -31.14 14.92 -8.07
C GLN A 268 -30.99 15.86 -6.87
N LEU A 269 -31.54 15.49 -5.71
CA LEU A 269 -31.43 16.26 -4.49
C LEU A 269 -29.95 16.45 -4.10
N PHE A 270 -29.14 15.36 -4.05
CA PHE A 270 -27.72 15.44 -3.73
C PHE A 270 -26.88 16.17 -4.80
N ARG A 271 -27.36 16.28 -6.03
CA ARG A 271 -26.74 17.11 -7.08
C ARG A 271 -27.10 18.59 -6.95
N ASN A 272 -28.16 18.92 -6.24
CA ASN A 272 -28.61 20.30 -6.06
C ASN A 272 -27.57 21.10 -5.27
N VAL A 273 -27.12 22.22 -5.85
CA VAL A 273 -26.07 23.06 -5.26
C VAL A 273 -26.52 23.69 -3.94
N GLU A 274 -27.79 24.10 -3.86
CA GLU A 274 -28.35 24.73 -2.66
C GLU A 274 -28.46 23.72 -1.50
N PHE A 275 -28.87 22.49 -1.79
CA PHE A 275 -28.91 21.42 -0.80
C PHE A 275 -27.51 21.12 -0.24
N ARG A 276 -26.46 21.15 -1.09
CA ARG A 276 -25.08 20.89 -0.65
C ARG A 276 -24.45 22.04 0.13
N LYS A 277 -25.03 23.24 0.06
CA LYS A 277 -24.59 24.41 0.82
C LYS A 277 -25.23 24.50 2.21
N ALA A 278 -26.40 23.91 2.37
CA ALA A 278 -27.11 23.83 3.64
C ALA A 278 -26.50 22.78 4.60
#